data_cb459a7f596db022834dded86b2dfe85
#
_entry.id   cb459a7f596db022834dded86b2dfe85
#
_cell.length_a   1.000
_cell.length_b   1.000
_cell.length_c   1.000
_cell.angle_alpha   90.00
_cell.angle_beta   90.00
_cell.angle_gamma   90.00
#
_symmetry.space_group_name_H-M   'P 1'
#
loop_
_entity.id
_entity.type
_entity.pdbx_description
1 polymer ?
#
loop_
_entity_poly.entity_id
_entity_poly.type
_entity_poly.pdbx_seq_one_letter_code
_entity_poly.pdbx_strand_id
1 'polypeptide(L)'
;PLMHQGVCIDIFPCDNLSDSPIKRRLQFIASKFVIAGSLYRRGYITDNPAKKLLMQLSRLLPLRAVHRFVINEKESHSKMLHSFFGASSRYERSIYERCWFTERCEQIFEGTPFPVSAHYDKLLTTLYGDWRRIPPQEERACKVHGEIVDLSRSYEYYLQQQREKKYEVLSRSIR
;
A
#
# COMPACT_ATOMS: atom_id res chain seq x y z
N PRO A 1 -3.52 -7.96 -18.50
CA PRO A 1 -2.10 -8.24 -18.43
C PRO A 1 -1.87 -9.25 -17.33
N LEU A 2 -1.11 -10.32 -17.67
CA LEU A 2 -0.71 -11.34 -16.70
C LEU A 2 0.35 -10.69 -15.79
N MET A 3 -0.05 -10.35 -14.57
CA MET A 3 0.90 -9.89 -13.56
C MET A 3 1.63 -11.09 -12.97
N HIS A 4 2.90 -10.91 -12.63
CA HIS A 4 3.66 -11.88 -11.88
C HIS A 4 2.99 -12.11 -10.51
N GLN A 5 2.72 -13.37 -10.18
CA GLN A 5 2.02 -13.75 -8.93
C GLN A 5 2.96 -14.38 -7.89
N GLY A 6 4.27 -14.25 -8.09
CA GLY A 6 5.27 -14.71 -7.14
C GLY A 6 5.58 -13.71 -6.03
N VAL A 7 6.66 -13.96 -5.31
CA VAL A 7 7.17 -13.06 -4.26
C VAL A 7 7.40 -11.67 -4.85
N CYS A 8 6.86 -10.66 -4.22
CA CYS A 8 6.97 -9.26 -4.66
C CYS A 8 7.47 -8.38 -3.51
N ILE A 9 8.00 -7.22 -3.89
CA ILE A 9 8.38 -6.16 -2.97
C ILE A 9 7.35 -5.04 -3.11
N ASP A 10 6.76 -4.63 -1.99
CA ASP A 10 5.86 -3.49 -1.96
C ASP A 10 6.67 -2.18 -1.92
N ILE A 11 6.40 -1.29 -2.87
CA ILE A 11 6.99 0.04 -2.92
C ILE A 11 5.92 1.07 -2.59
N PHE A 12 6.09 1.77 -1.48
CA PHE A 12 5.19 2.83 -1.05
C PHE A 12 5.79 4.21 -1.37
N PRO A 13 5.23 4.96 -2.34
CA PRO A 13 5.71 6.30 -2.62
C PRO A 13 5.45 7.23 -1.44
N CYS A 14 6.39 8.15 -1.23
CA CYS A 14 6.23 9.24 -0.28
C CYS A 14 6.11 10.55 -1.07
N ASP A 15 4.96 11.19 -0.95
CA ASP A 15 4.62 12.43 -1.62
C ASP A 15 4.77 13.65 -0.70
N ASN A 16 4.76 14.85 -1.27
CA ASN A 16 4.93 16.08 -0.52
C ASN A 16 3.72 16.40 0.34
N LEU A 17 3.92 16.58 1.63
CA LEU A 17 2.89 17.04 2.56
C LEU A 17 3.03 18.55 2.76
N SER A 18 1.93 19.28 2.65
CA SER A 18 1.95 20.74 2.83
C SER A 18 2.46 21.14 4.23
N ASP A 19 3.17 22.24 4.33
CA ASP A 19 3.60 22.79 5.63
C ASP A 19 2.44 23.40 6.42
N SER A 20 1.31 23.70 5.79
CA SER A 20 0.09 24.16 6.45
C SER A 20 -0.70 23.01 7.09
N PRO A 21 -0.97 23.04 8.41
CA PRO A 21 -1.73 22.01 9.10
C PRO A 21 -3.14 21.76 8.51
N ILE A 22 -3.80 22.81 8.08
CA ILE A 22 -5.14 22.73 7.47
C ILE A 22 -5.05 21.99 6.13
N LYS A 23 -4.12 22.40 5.27
CA LYS A 23 -3.90 21.74 3.98
C LYS A 23 -3.53 20.27 4.15
N ARG A 24 -2.72 19.91 5.14
CA ARG A 24 -2.38 18.50 5.46
C ARG A 24 -3.62 17.66 5.70
N ARG A 25 -4.54 18.16 6.52
CA ARG A 25 -5.80 17.44 6.80
C ARG A 25 -6.66 17.32 5.56
N LEU A 26 -6.72 18.37 4.73
CA LEU A 26 -7.43 18.32 3.46
C LEU A 26 -6.81 17.34 2.48
N GLN A 27 -5.47 17.26 2.37
CA GLN A 27 -4.76 16.25 1.56
C GLN A 27 -5.12 14.84 2.02
N PHE A 28 -5.13 14.59 3.33
CA PHE A 28 -5.51 13.29 3.87
C PHE A 28 -6.96 12.91 3.55
N ILE A 29 -7.92 13.84 3.74
CA ILE A 29 -9.33 13.61 3.39
C ILE A 29 -9.47 13.37 1.88
N ALA A 30 -8.82 14.19 1.07
CA ALA A 30 -8.80 14.05 -0.38
C ALA A 30 -8.26 12.72 -0.85
N SER A 31 -7.23 12.18 -0.18
CA SER A 31 -6.67 10.85 -0.49
C SER A 31 -7.71 9.73 -0.34
N LYS A 32 -8.62 9.84 0.63
CA LYS A 32 -9.69 8.83 0.82
C LYS A 32 -10.65 8.80 -0.37
N PHE A 33 -10.95 9.95 -0.98
CA PHE A 33 -11.76 9.99 -2.20
C PHE A 33 -11.02 9.38 -3.41
N VAL A 34 -9.71 9.62 -3.53
CA VAL A 34 -8.90 9.02 -4.60
C VAL A 34 -8.88 7.50 -4.47
N ILE A 35 -8.64 6.99 -3.26
CA ILE A 35 -8.65 5.54 -2.97
C ILE A 35 -10.05 4.97 -3.27
N ALA A 36 -11.10 5.60 -2.77
CA ALA A 36 -12.47 5.13 -2.99
C ALA A 36 -12.85 5.09 -4.48
N GLY A 37 -12.45 6.12 -5.24
CA GLY A 37 -12.66 6.14 -6.69
C GLY A 37 -11.86 5.08 -7.44
N SER A 38 -10.65 4.76 -6.98
CA SER A 38 -9.87 3.66 -7.51
C SER A 38 -10.53 2.30 -7.24
N LEU A 39 -11.01 2.08 -6.02
CA LEU A 39 -11.74 0.86 -5.63
C LEU A 39 -13.03 0.71 -6.46
N TYR A 40 -13.78 1.79 -6.63
CA TYR A 40 -14.98 1.78 -7.46
C TYR A 40 -14.69 1.33 -8.91
N ARG A 41 -13.65 1.90 -9.54
CA ARG A 41 -13.25 1.56 -10.92
C ARG A 41 -12.80 0.11 -11.08
N ARG A 42 -12.28 -0.49 -10.00
CA ARG A 42 -11.86 -1.91 -9.98
C ARG A 42 -13.02 -2.87 -9.68
N GLY A 43 -14.25 -2.37 -9.51
CA GLY A 43 -15.41 -3.18 -9.17
C GLY A 43 -15.36 -3.77 -7.76
N TYR A 44 -14.66 -3.11 -6.82
CA TYR A 44 -14.58 -3.58 -5.45
C TYR A 44 -15.94 -3.57 -4.76
N ILE A 45 -16.34 -4.69 -4.19
CA ILE A 45 -17.59 -4.88 -3.47
C ILE A 45 -17.31 -4.81 -1.96
N THR A 46 -18.16 -4.12 -1.21
CA THR A 46 -18.06 -3.99 0.24
C THR A 46 -19.44 -3.88 0.88
N ASP A 47 -19.61 -4.44 2.07
CA ASP A 47 -20.86 -4.32 2.85
C ASP A 47 -20.86 -3.10 3.78
N ASN A 48 -19.73 -2.42 3.91
CA ASN A 48 -19.61 -1.21 4.73
C ASN A 48 -20.33 -0.03 4.06
N PRO A 49 -21.44 0.50 4.66
CA PRO A 49 -22.24 1.54 4.04
C PRO A 49 -21.48 2.86 3.87
N ALA A 50 -20.63 3.24 4.83
CA ALA A 50 -19.81 4.46 4.73
C ALA A 50 -18.82 4.37 3.57
N LYS A 51 -18.22 3.18 3.36
CA LYS A 51 -17.31 2.94 2.23
C LYS A 51 -18.05 2.97 0.89
N LYS A 52 -19.26 2.38 0.81
CA LYS A 52 -20.12 2.47 -0.38
C LYS A 52 -20.44 3.93 -0.72
N LEU A 53 -20.88 4.72 0.28
CA LEU A 53 -21.18 6.13 0.09
C LEU A 53 -19.97 6.92 -0.41
N LEU A 54 -18.81 6.72 0.21
CA LEU A 54 -17.57 7.38 -0.20
C LEU A 54 -17.19 7.03 -1.65
N MET A 55 -17.35 5.76 -2.05
CA MET A 55 -17.13 5.30 -3.42
C MET A 55 -18.10 5.97 -4.42
N GLN A 56 -19.37 6.14 -4.04
CA GLN A 56 -20.35 6.83 -4.88
C GLN A 56 -20.04 8.33 -5.01
N LEU A 57 -19.74 9.00 -3.91
CA LEU A 57 -19.38 10.42 -3.90
C LEU A 57 -18.10 10.70 -4.70
N SER A 58 -17.15 9.77 -4.69
CA SER A 58 -15.91 9.94 -5.46
C SER A 58 -16.11 10.02 -6.97
N ARG A 59 -17.26 9.54 -7.49
CA ARG A 59 -17.61 9.63 -8.92
C ARG A 59 -17.89 11.06 -9.38
N LEU A 60 -18.34 11.91 -8.45
CA LEU A 60 -18.68 13.30 -8.72
C LEU A 60 -17.44 14.22 -8.75
N LEU A 61 -16.30 13.70 -8.33
CA LEU A 61 -15.07 14.48 -8.19
C LEU A 61 -14.12 14.29 -9.39
N PRO A 62 -13.42 15.33 -9.82
CA PRO A 62 -12.36 15.24 -10.81
C PRO A 62 -11.11 14.59 -10.19
N LEU A 63 -11.14 13.27 -10.05
CA LEU A 63 -10.14 12.51 -9.26
C LEU A 63 -8.68 12.77 -9.67
N ARG A 64 -8.42 13.13 -10.94
CA ARG A 64 -7.06 13.51 -11.39
C ARG A 64 -6.59 14.81 -10.72
N ALA A 65 -7.47 15.81 -10.62
CA ALA A 65 -7.15 17.08 -9.96
C ALA A 65 -7.01 16.86 -8.44
N VAL A 66 -7.91 16.06 -7.84
CA VAL A 66 -7.82 15.69 -6.43
C VAL A 66 -6.53 14.95 -6.13
N HIS A 67 -6.12 14.01 -6.97
CA HIS A 67 -4.85 13.30 -6.83
C HIS A 67 -3.65 14.25 -6.89
N ARG A 68 -3.61 15.17 -7.87
CA ARG A 68 -2.55 16.19 -7.95
C ARG A 68 -2.47 17.08 -6.72
N PHE A 69 -3.62 17.42 -6.13
CA PHE A 69 -3.65 18.14 -4.85
C PHE A 69 -3.07 17.30 -3.70
N VAL A 70 -3.34 15.99 -3.67
CA VAL A 70 -2.83 15.09 -2.62
C VAL A 70 -1.31 14.96 -2.71
N ILE A 71 -0.76 14.68 -3.90
CA ILE A 71 0.70 14.48 -4.07
C ILE A 71 1.50 15.79 -3.97
N ASN A 72 0.82 16.94 -4.12
CA ASN A 72 1.37 18.28 -3.88
C ASN A 72 2.73 18.54 -4.54
N GLU A 73 2.83 18.24 -5.84
CA GLU A 73 4.08 18.38 -6.62
C GLU A 73 4.71 19.78 -6.50
N LYS A 74 3.90 20.82 -6.29
CA LYS A 74 4.34 22.22 -6.23
C LYS A 74 5.15 22.56 -4.98
N GLU A 75 4.96 21.83 -3.87
CA GLU A 75 5.66 22.05 -2.61
C GLU A 75 6.84 21.04 -2.46
N SER A 76 7.71 20.93 -3.46
CA SER A 76 8.84 19.98 -3.49
C SER A 76 9.86 20.15 -2.34
N HIS A 77 9.86 21.32 -1.69
CA HIS A 77 10.73 21.63 -0.55
C HIS A 77 10.01 21.55 0.81
N SER A 78 8.78 21.01 0.87
CA SER A 78 8.09 20.82 2.14
C SER A 78 8.92 19.98 3.12
N LYS A 79 8.88 20.32 4.39
CA LYS A 79 9.62 19.61 5.45
C LYS A 79 9.04 18.21 5.72
N MET A 80 7.83 17.97 5.31
CA MET A 80 7.07 16.76 5.61
C MET A 80 6.74 16.00 4.34
N LEU A 81 6.69 14.69 4.46
CA LEU A 81 6.22 13.75 3.45
C LEU A 81 5.02 12.97 3.97
N HIS A 82 4.28 12.36 3.06
CA HIS A 82 3.21 11.43 3.41
C HIS A 82 3.18 10.21 2.50
N SER A 83 2.64 9.12 3.02
CA SER A 83 2.32 7.90 2.25
C SER A 83 0.83 7.55 2.42
N PHE A 84 -0.06 8.47 2.03
CA PHE A 84 -1.51 8.29 2.19
C PHE A 84 -2.10 7.19 1.29
N PHE A 85 -1.36 6.77 0.26
CA PHE A 85 -1.70 5.66 -0.62
C PHE A 85 -0.98 4.35 -0.26
N GLY A 86 -0.21 4.36 0.83
CA GLY A 86 0.72 3.29 1.19
C GLY A 86 0.33 2.50 2.44
N ALA A 87 1.29 2.27 3.30
CA ALA A 87 1.29 1.26 4.36
C ALA A 87 0.23 1.45 5.46
N SER A 88 -0.33 2.64 5.67
CA SER A 88 -1.31 2.87 6.74
C SER A 88 -2.50 3.70 6.28
N SER A 89 -3.69 3.36 6.81
CA SER A 89 -4.90 4.16 6.66
C SER A 89 -5.03 5.26 7.70
N ARG A 90 -4.15 5.30 8.72
CA ARG A 90 -4.17 6.28 9.82
C ARG A 90 -3.31 7.47 9.46
N TYR A 91 -3.82 8.68 9.74
CA TYR A 91 -3.13 9.92 9.43
C TYR A 91 -1.74 9.99 10.08
N GLU A 92 -1.68 9.73 11.38
CA GLU A 92 -0.46 9.86 12.20
C GLU A 92 0.64 8.86 11.79
N ARG A 93 0.26 7.72 11.24
CA ARG A 93 1.18 6.66 10.76
C ARG A 93 1.60 6.81 9.31
N SER A 94 1.08 7.83 8.63
CA SER A 94 1.31 8.04 7.20
C SER A 94 2.05 9.36 6.91
N ILE A 95 2.56 10.04 7.93
CA ILE A 95 3.29 11.30 7.79
C ILE A 95 4.68 11.18 8.39
N TYR A 96 5.66 11.75 7.70
CA TYR A 96 7.07 11.59 7.99
C TYR A 96 7.81 12.91 7.80
N GLU A 97 8.92 13.12 8.53
CA GLU A 97 9.85 14.20 8.22
C GLU A 97 10.70 13.81 7.02
N ARG A 98 10.89 14.73 6.09
CA ARG A 98 11.70 14.50 4.88
C ARG A 98 13.14 14.05 5.21
N CYS A 99 13.76 14.61 6.26
CA CYS A 99 15.10 14.26 6.67
C CYS A 99 15.27 12.78 7.02
N TRP A 100 14.20 12.08 7.41
CA TRP A 100 14.28 10.63 7.68
C TRP A 100 14.65 9.80 6.45
N PHE A 101 14.50 10.33 5.25
CA PHE A 101 14.79 9.63 4.00
C PHE A 101 16.05 10.13 3.29
N THR A 102 16.65 11.22 3.77
CA THR A 102 17.86 11.80 3.18
C THR A 102 19.15 11.29 3.82
N GLU A 103 19.10 10.98 5.14
CA GLU A 103 20.23 10.46 5.88
C GLU A 103 20.15 8.93 5.94
N ARG A 104 21.28 8.26 5.68
CA ARG A 104 21.38 6.80 5.63
C ARG A 104 22.45 6.30 6.57
N CYS A 105 22.23 5.11 7.13
CA CYS A 105 23.22 4.32 7.83
C CYS A 105 23.17 2.88 7.32
N GLU A 106 24.15 2.07 7.67
CA GLU A 106 24.17 0.66 7.37
C GLU A 106 23.68 -0.15 8.56
N GLN A 107 22.82 -1.14 8.29
CA GLN A 107 22.39 -2.14 9.25
C GLN A 107 22.63 -3.54 8.67
N ILE A 108 23.05 -4.47 9.54
CA ILE A 108 23.31 -5.83 9.13
C ILE A 108 22.04 -6.66 9.23
N PHE A 109 21.65 -7.28 8.12
CA PHE A 109 20.57 -8.25 8.05
C PHE A 109 21.11 -9.56 7.49
N GLU A 110 21.02 -10.64 8.26
CA GLU A 110 21.54 -11.98 7.89
C GLU A 110 23.00 -11.95 7.40
N GLY A 111 23.85 -11.18 8.08
CA GLY A 111 25.28 -11.06 7.75
C GLY A 111 25.60 -10.11 6.59
N THR A 112 24.59 -9.52 5.95
CA THR A 112 24.77 -8.60 4.83
C THR A 112 24.44 -7.16 5.25
N PRO A 113 25.30 -6.15 4.96
CA PRO A 113 25.00 -4.77 5.22
C PRO A 113 23.98 -4.22 4.21
N PHE A 114 22.94 -3.53 4.73
CA PHE A 114 21.92 -2.85 3.92
C PHE A 114 21.86 -1.37 4.29
N PRO A 115 21.74 -0.46 3.32
CA PRO A 115 21.47 0.93 3.57
C PRO A 115 20.04 1.12 4.06
N VAL A 116 19.89 1.72 5.24
CA VAL A 116 18.61 2.07 5.83
C VAL A 116 18.57 3.55 6.20
N SER A 117 17.40 4.09 6.50
CA SER A 117 17.28 5.43 7.07
C SER A 117 18.10 5.53 8.35
N ALA A 118 18.88 6.59 8.53
CA ALA A 118 19.55 6.86 9.82
C ALA A 118 18.53 7.10 10.95
N HIS A 119 17.30 7.48 10.59
CA HIS A 119 16.18 7.68 11.50
C HIS A 119 15.20 6.49 11.52
N TYR A 120 15.68 5.27 11.23
CA TYR A 120 14.85 4.07 11.15
C TYR A 120 14.00 3.83 12.41
N ASP A 121 14.51 4.18 13.58
CA ASP A 121 13.75 4.02 14.83
C ASP A 121 12.49 4.89 14.86
N LYS A 122 12.59 6.17 14.49
CA LYS A 122 11.46 7.09 14.38
C LYS A 122 10.46 6.60 13.32
N LEU A 123 10.97 6.15 12.18
CA LEU A 123 10.14 5.63 11.09
C LEU A 123 9.36 4.39 11.51
N LEU A 124 10.02 3.41 12.11
CA LEU A 124 9.41 2.18 12.58
C LEU A 124 8.42 2.43 13.73
N THR A 125 8.78 3.34 14.67
CA THR A 125 7.88 3.75 15.76
C THR A 125 6.62 4.42 15.22
N THR A 126 6.74 5.27 14.20
CA THR A 126 5.60 5.92 13.55
C THR A 126 4.68 4.89 12.88
N LEU A 127 5.24 3.90 12.19
CA LEU A 127 4.48 2.88 11.47
C LEU A 127 3.84 1.84 12.40
N TYR A 128 4.60 1.33 13.36
CA TYR A 128 4.25 0.14 14.13
C TYR A 128 4.02 0.39 15.62
N GLY A 129 4.42 1.56 16.15
CA GLY A 129 4.44 1.82 17.58
C GLY A 129 5.67 1.21 18.24
N ASP A 130 5.50 0.41 19.30
CA ASP A 130 6.59 -0.33 19.92
C ASP A 130 7.03 -1.52 19.05
N TRP A 131 7.78 -1.21 17.99
CA TRP A 131 8.23 -2.20 17.01
C TRP A 131 9.29 -3.18 17.54
N ARG A 132 9.93 -2.87 18.67
CA ARG A 132 10.87 -3.78 19.33
C ARG A 132 10.18 -4.89 20.09
N ARG A 133 8.90 -4.70 20.45
CA ARG A 133 8.10 -5.71 21.10
C ARG A 133 7.65 -6.76 20.10
N ILE A 134 8.10 -7.99 20.29
CA ILE A 134 7.62 -9.12 19.50
C ILE A 134 6.16 -9.39 19.90
N PRO A 135 5.20 -9.39 18.95
CA PRO A 135 3.81 -9.69 19.26
C PRO A 135 3.64 -11.07 19.88
N PRO A 136 2.61 -11.30 20.74
CA PRO A 136 2.23 -12.61 21.20
C PRO A 136 2.00 -13.58 20.02
N GLN A 137 2.15 -14.89 20.28
CA GLN A 137 2.08 -15.90 19.22
C GLN A 137 0.73 -15.90 18.49
N GLU A 138 -0.34 -15.62 19.21
CA GLU A 138 -1.70 -15.53 18.67
C GLU A 138 -1.87 -14.37 17.65
N GLU A 139 -1.09 -13.30 17.83
CA GLU A 139 -1.09 -12.13 16.95
C GLU A 139 -0.14 -12.27 15.74
N ARG A 140 0.73 -13.30 15.75
CA ARG A 140 1.70 -13.58 14.68
C ARG A 140 1.11 -14.38 13.54
N ALA A 141 -0.22 -14.51 13.45
CA ALA A 141 -0.86 -15.23 12.37
C ALA A 141 -0.32 -14.74 11.02
N CYS A 142 0.40 -15.61 10.33
CA CYS A 142 0.96 -15.33 9.03
C CYS A 142 -0.19 -15.11 8.04
N LYS A 143 -0.45 -13.85 7.73
CA LYS A 143 -1.37 -13.50 6.63
C LYS A 143 -0.61 -13.71 5.32
N VAL A 144 -0.38 -14.96 4.97
CA VAL A 144 0.12 -15.29 3.66
C VAL A 144 -0.95 -14.88 2.66
N HIS A 145 -0.67 -13.88 1.85
CA HIS A 145 -1.57 -13.40 0.81
C HIS A 145 -1.62 -14.32 -0.41
N GLY A 146 -0.88 -15.43 -0.40
CA GLY A 146 -0.83 -16.43 -1.45
C GLY A 146 -1.55 -17.72 -1.05
N GLU A 147 -2.34 -18.28 -1.96
CA GLU A 147 -2.96 -19.60 -1.77
C GLU A 147 -1.93 -20.73 -1.85
N ILE A 148 -0.86 -20.52 -2.62
CA ILE A 148 0.21 -21.50 -2.84
C ILE A 148 1.56 -20.84 -2.55
N VAL A 149 2.34 -21.44 -1.68
CA VAL A 149 3.74 -21.05 -1.41
C VAL A 149 4.64 -22.19 -1.86
N ASP A 150 5.32 -22.01 -3.00
CA ASP A 150 6.27 -22.99 -3.57
C ASP A 150 7.49 -22.22 -4.06
N LEU A 151 8.64 -22.51 -3.48
CA LEU A 151 9.93 -21.90 -3.85
C LEU A 151 10.68 -22.70 -4.92
N SER A 152 10.17 -23.89 -5.28
CA SER A 152 10.82 -24.81 -6.22
C SER A 152 10.29 -24.70 -7.65
N ARG A 153 9.09 -24.17 -7.84
CA ARG A 153 8.41 -24.07 -9.14
C ARG A 153 8.06 -22.63 -9.48
N SER A 154 8.15 -22.28 -10.76
CA SER A 154 7.70 -20.99 -11.28
C SER A 154 6.18 -20.81 -11.11
N TYR A 155 5.73 -19.58 -10.86
CA TYR A 155 4.30 -19.24 -10.85
C TYR A 155 3.60 -19.57 -12.18
N GLU A 156 4.32 -19.60 -13.29
CA GLU A 156 3.79 -19.95 -14.62
C GLU A 156 3.28 -21.39 -14.68
N TYR A 157 3.90 -22.31 -13.95
CA TYR A 157 3.45 -23.69 -13.80
C TYR A 157 2.02 -23.74 -13.24
N TYR A 158 1.75 -22.97 -12.21
CA TYR A 158 0.44 -22.90 -11.56
C TYR A 158 -0.60 -22.19 -12.43
N LEU A 159 -0.19 -21.17 -13.20
CA LEU A 159 -1.07 -20.51 -14.16
C LEU A 159 -1.50 -21.45 -15.29
N GLN A 160 -0.62 -22.31 -15.79
CA GLN A 160 -0.97 -23.33 -16.77
C GLN A 160 -1.98 -24.32 -16.21
N GLN A 161 -1.76 -24.86 -15.02
CA GLN A 161 -2.71 -25.76 -14.38
C GLN A 161 -4.09 -25.15 -14.16
N GLN A 162 -4.15 -23.87 -13.77
CA GLN A 162 -5.43 -23.17 -13.61
C GLN A 162 -6.16 -23.01 -14.96
N ARG A 163 -5.43 -22.74 -16.03
CA ARG A 163 -6.00 -22.66 -17.38
C ARG A 163 -6.55 -23.99 -17.83
N GLU A 164 -5.83 -25.08 -17.68
CA GLU A 164 -6.23 -26.43 -18.04
C GLU A 164 -7.50 -26.86 -17.29
N LYS A 165 -7.54 -26.66 -15.96
CA LYS A 165 -8.74 -26.92 -15.16
C LYS A 165 -9.95 -26.10 -15.63
N LYS A 166 -9.75 -24.82 -15.98
CA LYS A 166 -10.83 -23.98 -16.49
C LYS A 166 -11.37 -24.47 -17.85
N TYR A 167 -10.49 -24.93 -18.74
CA TYR A 167 -10.90 -25.52 -20.02
C TYR A 167 -11.64 -26.84 -19.83
N GLU A 168 -11.21 -27.71 -18.91
CA GLU A 168 -11.93 -28.94 -18.58
C GLU A 168 -13.36 -28.69 -18.05
N VAL A 169 -13.50 -27.72 -17.14
CA VAL A 169 -14.81 -27.35 -16.59
C VAL A 169 -15.74 -26.81 -17.69
N LEU A 170 -15.23 -25.94 -18.57
CA LEU A 170 -16.01 -25.39 -19.69
C LEU A 170 -16.38 -26.47 -20.69
N SER A 171 -15.49 -27.40 -21.00
CA SER A 171 -15.80 -28.51 -21.94
C SER A 171 -16.82 -29.51 -21.41
N ARG A 172 -16.92 -29.70 -20.08
CA ARG A 172 -17.96 -30.50 -19.41
C ARG A 172 -19.32 -29.79 -19.35
N SER A 173 -19.32 -28.46 -19.37
CA SER A 173 -20.55 -27.63 -19.32
C SER A 173 -21.27 -27.51 -20.69
N ILE A 174 -20.59 -27.89 -21.76
CA ILE A 174 -21.10 -27.81 -23.16
C ILE A 174 -21.60 -29.17 -23.69
N ARG A 175 -21.41 -30.23 -22.91
CA ARG A 175 -22.03 -31.55 -23.18
C ARG A 175 -23.27 -31.73 -22.32
#